data_33276307a1cc0e319d9e069ef17fb3e1
#
_entry.id   33276307a1cc0e319d9e069ef17fb3e1
#
_cell.length_a   1.000
_cell.length_b   1.000
_cell.length_c   1.000
_cell.angle_alpha   90.00
_cell.angle_beta   90.00
_cell.angle_gamma   90.00
#
_symmetry.space_group_name_H-M   'P 1'
#
loop_
_entity.id
_entity.type
_entity.pdbx_description
1 polymer ?
#
loop_
_entity_poly.entity_id
_entity_poly.type
_entity_poly.pdbx_seq_one_letter_code
_entity_poly.pdbx_strand_id
1 'polypeptide(L)'
;MTSRPGTVVAVLHDGYFGAGTGAGHSNRAFLDVTATLLAPGVRLAVLPVDLGPPSPEYDPAWHAAARTVIQTAGGEVIPVGNGTAGMTRFGGLPQFREACSSAAAVVTALLPDAGRLLVTAFDAPFFGLAPRLPQAARPALVSVVRSAADWHAPDDTARARWEHDGLRATVAGGGRLAAISQAVRTHLTTELGIPGSAVVDLANGLTASERHPAPDLPAASRLLPPAAAGGFLLAYGRAAPYKGFDDLLDALAILQGRGVPLPHTVLAAVTEDPQPSQYQQHLARRISAGQLDVTLLTAYSPAVRSLLSHPHLAGIVVPSRAEPAGRIPLEAFAAGASPVIATSAGGLAETVTEGQTGYSARPADPASLASAVHRALAAPPAEHARLLQAGRRMLADRYDYTVNVSAFLARAAPWALRTCQSA
;
A
#
# COMPACT_ATOMS: atom_id res chain seq x y z
N MET A 1 -0.01 4.79 -43.78
CA MET A 1 -1.02 4.75 -42.70
C MET A 1 -0.26 4.81 -41.38
N THR A 2 -0.30 5.94 -40.69
CA THR A 2 0.26 6.05 -39.34
C THR A 2 -0.49 5.07 -38.41
N SER A 3 0.21 4.12 -37.81
CA SER A 3 -0.40 3.20 -36.87
C SER A 3 -1.01 4.01 -35.71
N ARG A 4 -2.25 3.70 -35.32
CA ARG A 4 -2.89 4.35 -34.16
C ARG A 4 -2.01 4.15 -32.92
N PRO A 5 -1.83 5.17 -32.08
CA PRO A 5 -1.00 5.08 -30.90
C PRO A 5 -1.57 4.04 -29.93
N GLY A 6 -0.68 3.40 -29.14
CA GLY A 6 -1.11 2.59 -28.02
C GLY A 6 -1.61 3.47 -26.88
N THR A 7 -2.56 2.97 -26.09
CA THR A 7 -3.10 3.67 -24.92
C THR A 7 -2.96 2.83 -23.66
N VAL A 8 -2.34 3.40 -22.64
CA VAL A 8 -2.29 2.84 -21.27
C VAL A 8 -3.29 3.62 -20.42
N VAL A 9 -4.23 2.90 -19.83
CA VAL A 9 -5.27 3.45 -18.95
C VAL A 9 -4.99 2.97 -17.53
N ALA A 10 -4.92 3.89 -16.58
CA ALA A 10 -4.81 3.59 -15.14
C ALA A 10 -6.09 4.02 -14.42
N VAL A 11 -6.86 3.06 -13.92
CA VAL A 11 -8.12 3.28 -13.18
C VAL A 11 -7.86 3.08 -11.70
N LEU A 12 -8.03 4.11 -10.87
CA LEU A 12 -7.66 4.07 -9.46
C LEU A 12 -8.61 4.88 -8.56
N HIS A 13 -8.82 4.40 -7.35
CA HIS A 13 -9.64 5.10 -6.36
C HIS A 13 -8.82 5.97 -5.41
N ASP A 14 -7.55 5.67 -5.21
CA ASP A 14 -6.64 6.33 -4.27
C ASP A 14 -5.29 6.61 -4.94
N GLY A 15 -4.58 7.67 -4.54
CA GLY A 15 -3.23 8.00 -5.00
C GLY A 15 -3.14 9.16 -6.01
N TYR A 16 -4.26 9.69 -6.53
CA TYR A 16 -4.26 10.84 -7.41
C TYR A 16 -4.65 12.15 -6.70
N PHE A 17 -5.82 12.21 -6.09
CA PHE A 17 -6.30 13.40 -5.36
C PHE A 17 -5.81 13.47 -3.91
N GLY A 18 -5.27 12.41 -3.39
CA GLY A 18 -4.73 12.22 -2.07
C GLY A 18 -4.22 10.79 -1.92
N ALA A 19 -3.56 10.47 -0.82
CA ALA A 19 -3.14 9.12 -0.48
C ALA A 19 -3.16 8.90 1.03
N GLY A 20 -4.28 8.43 1.55
CA GLY A 20 -4.42 8.09 2.97
C GLY A 20 -3.98 6.65 3.29
N THR A 21 -3.60 5.85 2.28
CA THR A 21 -3.29 4.44 2.45
C THR A 21 -1.96 4.05 1.81
N GLY A 22 -1.38 2.92 2.25
CA GLY A 22 -0.23 2.32 1.56
C GLY A 22 -0.54 1.97 0.10
N ALA A 23 -1.79 1.60 -0.21
CA ALA A 23 -2.26 1.38 -1.58
C ALA A 23 -2.23 2.68 -2.40
N GLY A 24 -2.70 3.80 -1.83
CA GLY A 24 -2.65 5.10 -2.49
C GLY A 24 -1.23 5.56 -2.81
N HIS A 25 -0.30 5.40 -1.88
CA HIS A 25 1.12 5.67 -2.14
C HIS A 25 1.69 4.79 -3.26
N SER A 26 1.36 3.50 -3.27
CA SER A 26 1.81 2.59 -4.32
C SER A 26 1.15 2.89 -5.68
N ASN A 27 -0.11 3.34 -5.70
CA ASN A 27 -0.79 3.77 -6.92
C ASN A 27 -0.14 5.03 -7.48
N ARG A 28 0.18 6.02 -6.62
CA ARG A 28 0.91 7.21 -7.05
C ARG A 28 2.29 6.85 -7.61
N ALA A 29 3.04 6.02 -6.92
CA ALA A 29 4.33 5.53 -7.40
C ALA A 29 4.20 4.83 -8.77
N PHE A 30 3.14 4.05 -8.98
CA PHE A 30 2.86 3.43 -10.29
C PHE A 30 2.65 4.48 -11.39
N LEU A 31 1.88 5.54 -11.12
CA LEU A 31 1.67 6.62 -12.08
C LEU A 31 2.98 7.34 -12.41
N ASP A 32 3.74 7.72 -11.37
CA ASP A 32 5.01 8.44 -11.52
C ASP A 32 6.02 7.63 -12.36
N VAL A 33 6.17 6.34 -12.04
CA VAL A 33 7.08 5.45 -12.77
C VAL A 33 6.58 5.19 -14.19
N THR A 34 5.30 4.87 -14.37
CA THR A 34 4.72 4.60 -15.70
C THR A 34 4.90 5.81 -16.61
N ALA A 35 4.64 7.02 -16.12
CA ALA A 35 4.83 8.26 -16.88
C ALA A 35 6.25 8.42 -17.45
N THR A 36 7.28 7.89 -16.76
CA THR A 36 8.67 7.94 -17.24
C THR A 36 9.05 6.81 -18.20
N LEU A 37 8.37 5.67 -18.12
CA LEU A 37 8.71 4.46 -18.87
C LEU A 37 8.03 4.37 -20.25
N LEU A 38 6.95 5.11 -20.48
CA LEU A 38 6.18 5.02 -21.73
C LEU A 38 6.99 5.50 -22.93
N ALA A 39 6.88 4.77 -24.04
CA ALA A 39 7.46 5.12 -25.32
C ALA A 39 6.83 6.40 -25.89
N PRO A 40 7.57 7.21 -26.68
CA PRO A 40 7.00 8.34 -27.39
C PRO A 40 5.79 7.94 -28.22
N GLY A 41 4.71 8.73 -28.15
CA GLY A 41 3.47 8.47 -28.87
C GLY A 41 2.51 7.49 -28.18
N VAL A 42 2.88 6.85 -27.06
CA VAL A 42 1.94 6.11 -26.22
C VAL A 42 1.15 7.10 -25.36
N ARG A 43 -0.19 7.01 -25.42
CA ARG A 43 -1.08 7.85 -24.60
C ARG A 43 -1.18 7.25 -23.19
N LEU A 44 -1.13 8.10 -22.16
CA LEU A 44 -1.45 7.77 -20.78
C LEU A 44 -2.77 8.43 -20.40
N ALA A 45 -3.79 7.64 -20.06
CA ALA A 45 -5.05 8.13 -19.52
C ALA A 45 -5.20 7.67 -18.06
N VAL A 46 -5.37 8.61 -17.14
CA VAL A 46 -5.55 8.33 -15.71
C VAL A 46 -7.01 8.59 -15.35
N LEU A 47 -7.68 7.57 -14.84
CA LEU A 47 -9.08 7.59 -14.46
C LEU A 47 -9.19 7.46 -12.91
N PRO A 48 -8.98 8.55 -12.17
CA PRO A 48 -9.15 8.52 -10.72
C PRO A 48 -10.65 8.62 -10.38
N VAL A 49 -11.05 7.98 -9.27
CA VAL A 49 -12.35 8.32 -8.66
C VAL A 49 -12.33 9.79 -8.29
N ASP A 50 -13.37 10.51 -8.72
CA ASP A 50 -13.49 11.94 -8.48
C ASP A 50 -13.52 12.25 -6.98
N LEU A 51 -12.70 13.22 -6.56
CA LEU A 51 -12.59 13.67 -5.18
C LEU A 51 -12.32 15.17 -5.16
N GLY A 52 -13.12 15.90 -4.40
CA GLY A 52 -13.09 17.36 -4.36
C GLY A 52 -12.71 17.95 -3.01
N PRO A 53 -12.45 19.28 -2.97
CA PRO A 53 -12.04 20.00 -1.76
C PRO A 53 -12.92 19.83 -0.51
N PRO A 54 -14.25 19.57 -0.60
CA PRO A 54 -15.06 19.31 0.58
C PRO A 54 -14.71 17.99 1.30
N SER A 55 -14.06 17.04 0.59
CA SER A 55 -13.69 15.77 1.19
C SER A 55 -12.46 15.90 2.09
N PRO A 56 -12.46 15.30 3.30
CA PRO A 56 -11.28 15.21 4.16
C PRO A 56 -10.19 14.33 3.55
N GLU A 57 -10.51 13.55 2.53
CA GLU A 57 -9.58 12.67 1.80
C GLU A 57 -8.83 13.40 0.68
N TYR A 58 -9.21 14.67 0.36
CA TYR A 58 -8.57 15.48 -0.68
C TYR A 58 -7.35 16.22 -0.12
N ASP A 59 -6.21 16.04 -0.79
CA ASP A 59 -4.97 16.77 -0.49
C ASP A 59 -4.56 17.63 -1.70
N PRO A 60 -4.69 18.97 -1.61
CA PRO A 60 -4.40 19.86 -2.73
C PRO A 60 -2.94 19.84 -3.18
N ALA A 61 -1.98 19.67 -2.25
CA ALA A 61 -0.56 19.62 -2.58
C ALA A 61 -0.22 18.29 -3.29
N TRP A 62 -0.75 17.19 -2.79
CA TRP A 62 -0.62 15.88 -3.43
C TRP A 62 -1.21 15.86 -4.83
N HIS A 63 -2.44 16.39 -4.98
CA HIS A 63 -3.12 16.47 -6.27
C HIS A 63 -2.33 17.34 -7.27
N ALA A 64 -1.86 18.52 -6.85
CA ALA A 64 -1.06 19.38 -7.72
C ALA A 64 0.21 18.68 -8.23
N ALA A 65 0.92 17.97 -7.35
CA ALA A 65 2.10 17.19 -7.72
C ALA A 65 1.75 16.02 -8.66
N ALA A 66 0.63 15.29 -8.42
CA ALA A 66 0.16 14.23 -9.30
C ALA A 66 -0.16 14.73 -10.70
N ARG A 67 -0.90 15.84 -10.77
CA ARG A 67 -1.27 16.49 -12.02
C ARG A 67 -0.05 16.90 -12.83
N THR A 68 0.95 17.51 -12.19
CA THR A 68 2.20 17.92 -12.84
C THR A 68 2.89 16.75 -13.52
N VAL A 69 3.03 15.61 -12.85
CA VAL A 69 3.68 14.40 -13.39
C VAL A 69 2.95 13.92 -14.65
N ILE A 70 1.62 13.81 -14.59
CA ILE A 70 0.84 13.30 -15.72
C ILE A 70 0.87 14.28 -16.89
N GLN A 71 0.73 15.58 -16.64
CA GLN A 71 0.81 16.62 -17.69
C GLN A 71 2.19 16.68 -18.36
N THR A 72 3.27 16.57 -17.58
CA THR A 72 4.65 16.53 -18.10
C THR A 72 4.88 15.33 -19.02
N ALA A 73 4.23 14.21 -18.74
CA ALA A 73 4.26 13.02 -19.59
C ALA A 73 3.33 13.11 -20.82
N GLY A 74 2.61 14.22 -21.00
CA GLY A 74 1.61 14.37 -22.07
C GLY A 74 0.37 13.49 -21.83
N GLY A 75 0.13 13.07 -20.61
CA GLY A 75 -1.03 12.26 -20.23
C GLY A 75 -2.27 13.11 -19.97
N GLU A 76 -3.41 12.47 -20.00
CA GLU A 76 -4.72 13.06 -19.69
C GLU A 76 -5.32 12.47 -18.41
N VAL A 77 -6.14 13.25 -17.73
CA VAL A 77 -6.86 12.84 -16.53
C VAL A 77 -8.34 12.97 -16.77
N ILE A 78 -9.07 11.89 -16.60
CA ILE A 78 -10.52 11.81 -16.80
C ILE A 78 -11.13 11.25 -15.51
N PRO A 79 -11.56 12.09 -14.57
CA PRO A 79 -12.17 11.63 -13.33
C PRO A 79 -13.42 10.80 -13.58
N VAL A 80 -13.64 9.77 -12.76
CA VAL A 80 -14.80 8.88 -12.83
C VAL A 80 -15.63 8.99 -11.55
N GLY A 81 -16.92 9.13 -11.69
CA GLY A 81 -17.84 9.23 -10.56
C GLY A 81 -18.03 7.88 -9.87
N ASN A 82 -18.25 7.91 -8.56
CA ASN A 82 -18.67 6.77 -7.75
C ASN A 82 -20.01 7.00 -7.02
N GLY A 83 -20.75 8.04 -7.45
CA GLY A 83 -22.05 8.40 -6.86
C GLY A 83 -21.98 9.21 -5.55
N THR A 84 -20.78 9.62 -5.11
CA THR A 84 -20.61 10.40 -3.87
C THR A 84 -20.35 11.89 -4.11
N ALA A 85 -20.42 12.34 -5.34
CA ALA A 85 -20.15 13.74 -5.71
C ALA A 85 -18.79 14.26 -5.15
N GLY A 86 -17.76 13.43 -5.18
CA GLY A 86 -16.41 13.80 -4.74
C GLY A 86 -16.20 13.77 -3.22
N MET A 87 -17.07 13.16 -2.44
CA MET A 87 -16.97 13.14 -0.98
C MET A 87 -16.11 12.01 -0.42
N THR A 88 -16.05 10.87 -1.08
CA THR A 88 -15.17 9.75 -0.69
C THR A 88 -14.68 8.97 -1.89
N ARG A 89 -13.45 8.48 -1.80
CA ARG A 89 -12.82 7.70 -2.87
C ARG A 89 -13.16 6.21 -2.84
N PHE A 90 -13.58 5.67 -1.69
CA PHE A 90 -13.79 4.23 -1.54
C PHE A 90 -15.29 3.89 -1.48
N GLY A 91 -15.96 4.18 -0.37
CA GLY A 91 -17.36 3.84 -0.15
C GLY A 91 -17.61 2.34 0.00
N GLY A 92 -18.78 1.89 -0.42
CA GLY A 92 -19.21 0.48 -0.39
C GLY A 92 -19.57 -0.06 -1.76
N LEU A 93 -20.27 -1.21 -1.81
CA LEU A 93 -20.64 -1.88 -3.06
C LEU A 93 -21.46 -1.02 -4.05
N PRO A 94 -22.39 -0.14 -3.64
CA PRO A 94 -23.05 0.77 -4.56
C PRO A 94 -22.04 1.68 -5.28
N GLN A 95 -21.08 2.25 -4.53
CA GLN A 95 -20.03 3.11 -5.04
C GLN A 95 -19.08 2.35 -5.99
N PHE A 96 -18.77 1.10 -5.68
CA PHE A 96 -17.95 0.23 -6.55
C PHE A 96 -18.64 -0.03 -7.89
N ARG A 97 -19.97 -0.28 -7.87
CA ARG A 97 -20.75 -0.49 -9.10
C ARG A 97 -20.75 0.76 -9.96
N GLU A 98 -20.96 1.91 -9.37
CA GLU A 98 -20.98 3.20 -10.08
C GLU A 98 -19.61 3.54 -10.64
N ALA A 99 -18.55 3.43 -9.85
CA ALA A 99 -17.17 3.66 -10.31
C ALA A 99 -16.79 2.74 -11.48
N CYS A 100 -17.17 1.46 -11.43
CA CYS A 100 -16.95 0.54 -12.55
C CYS A 100 -17.75 0.95 -13.80
N SER A 101 -18.99 1.42 -13.65
CA SER A 101 -19.83 1.86 -14.78
C SER A 101 -19.26 3.12 -15.43
N SER A 102 -18.89 4.10 -14.61
CA SER A 102 -18.22 5.33 -15.07
C SER A 102 -16.90 5.04 -15.79
N ALA A 103 -16.04 4.21 -15.19
CA ALA A 103 -14.75 3.83 -15.80
C ALA A 103 -14.95 3.05 -17.12
N ALA A 104 -15.93 2.14 -17.18
CA ALA A 104 -16.23 1.39 -18.40
C ALA A 104 -16.69 2.30 -19.53
N ALA A 105 -17.49 3.33 -19.25
CA ALA A 105 -17.93 4.29 -20.24
C ALA A 105 -16.74 5.05 -20.85
N VAL A 106 -15.80 5.52 -20.01
CA VAL A 106 -14.59 6.22 -20.48
C VAL A 106 -13.71 5.28 -21.30
N VAL A 107 -13.41 4.07 -20.80
CA VAL A 107 -12.61 3.08 -21.55
C VAL A 107 -13.25 2.78 -22.89
N THR A 108 -14.58 2.65 -22.96
CA THR A 108 -15.32 2.42 -24.22
C THR A 108 -15.14 3.57 -25.19
N ALA A 109 -15.18 4.80 -24.71
CA ALA A 109 -14.98 6.00 -25.55
C ALA A 109 -13.54 6.11 -26.09
N LEU A 110 -12.55 5.56 -25.38
CA LEU A 110 -11.15 5.56 -25.82
C LEU A 110 -10.83 4.48 -26.86
N LEU A 111 -11.64 3.41 -26.99
CA LEU A 111 -11.37 2.27 -27.87
C LEU A 111 -11.22 2.64 -29.37
N PRO A 112 -12.03 3.50 -29.97
CA PRO A 112 -11.92 3.79 -31.40
C PRO A 112 -10.57 4.36 -31.80
N ASP A 113 -9.91 5.08 -30.89
CA ASP A 113 -8.62 5.74 -31.13
C ASP A 113 -7.41 4.91 -30.66
N ALA A 114 -7.65 3.85 -29.89
CA ALA A 114 -6.59 3.00 -29.37
C ALA A 114 -6.18 1.95 -30.38
N GLY A 115 -4.95 2.01 -30.91
CA GLY A 115 -4.39 0.96 -31.75
C GLY A 115 -4.07 -0.30 -30.93
N ARG A 116 -3.57 -0.13 -29.74
CA ARG A 116 -3.33 -1.15 -28.70
C ARG A 116 -3.74 -0.59 -27.35
N LEU A 117 -4.26 -1.43 -26.46
CA LEU A 117 -4.81 -1.01 -25.18
C LEU A 117 -4.22 -1.84 -24.03
N LEU A 118 -3.89 -1.18 -22.93
CA LEU A 118 -3.72 -1.77 -21.61
C LEU A 118 -4.62 -0.99 -20.64
N VAL A 119 -5.43 -1.67 -19.85
CA VAL A 119 -6.23 -1.10 -18.77
C VAL A 119 -5.75 -1.72 -17.46
N THR A 120 -5.13 -0.93 -16.58
CA THR A 120 -4.78 -1.35 -15.22
C THR A 120 -5.83 -0.80 -14.26
N ALA A 121 -6.56 -1.67 -13.58
CA ALA A 121 -7.62 -1.31 -12.63
C ALA A 121 -7.17 -1.69 -11.20
N PHE A 122 -7.08 -0.69 -10.33
CA PHE A 122 -6.46 -0.84 -9.02
C PHE A 122 -7.48 -1.07 -7.92
N ASP A 123 -7.40 -2.28 -7.32
CA ASP A 123 -8.05 -2.68 -6.09
C ASP A 123 -9.57 -2.92 -6.18
N ALA A 124 -10.15 -3.33 -5.05
CA ALA A 124 -11.51 -3.82 -4.89
C ALA A 124 -12.62 -2.98 -5.55
N PRO A 125 -12.58 -1.64 -5.55
CA PRO A 125 -13.61 -0.83 -6.21
C PRO A 125 -13.79 -1.15 -7.70
N PHE A 126 -12.73 -1.63 -8.38
CA PHE A 126 -12.72 -1.86 -9.82
C PHE A 126 -12.71 -3.35 -10.22
N PHE A 127 -12.80 -4.29 -9.28
CA PHE A 127 -12.85 -5.70 -9.67
C PHE A 127 -14.09 -6.06 -10.49
N GLY A 128 -15.19 -5.33 -10.34
CA GLY A 128 -16.39 -5.46 -11.17
C GLY A 128 -16.32 -4.81 -12.55
N LEU A 129 -15.15 -4.37 -13.02
CA LEU A 129 -15.00 -3.64 -14.30
C LEU A 129 -15.16 -4.57 -15.52
N ALA A 130 -14.58 -5.79 -15.49
CA ALA A 130 -14.55 -6.71 -16.62
C ALA A 130 -15.92 -6.95 -17.28
N PRO A 131 -17.01 -7.28 -16.58
CA PRO A 131 -18.32 -7.52 -17.20
C PRO A 131 -18.95 -6.28 -17.82
N ARG A 132 -18.48 -5.06 -17.45
CA ARG A 132 -18.97 -3.78 -17.96
C ARG A 132 -18.23 -3.30 -19.21
N LEU A 133 -17.03 -3.85 -19.43
CA LEU A 133 -16.25 -3.51 -20.63
C LEU A 133 -16.79 -4.20 -21.88
N PRO A 134 -16.72 -3.55 -23.05
CA PRO A 134 -16.92 -4.23 -24.32
C PRO A 134 -16.01 -5.46 -24.46
N GLN A 135 -16.49 -6.49 -25.12
CA GLN A 135 -15.76 -7.74 -25.28
C GLN A 135 -14.33 -7.53 -25.83
N ALA A 136 -14.18 -6.61 -26.77
CA ALA A 136 -12.88 -6.28 -27.38
C ALA A 136 -11.87 -5.67 -26.39
N ALA A 137 -12.32 -5.04 -25.30
CA ALA A 137 -11.45 -4.41 -24.30
C ALA A 137 -11.06 -5.35 -23.15
N ARG A 138 -11.84 -6.41 -22.89
CA ARG A 138 -11.63 -7.31 -21.74
C ARG A 138 -10.25 -7.96 -21.70
N PRO A 139 -9.66 -8.43 -22.82
CA PRO A 139 -8.31 -9.02 -22.79
C PRO A 139 -7.20 -8.01 -22.44
N ALA A 140 -7.47 -6.71 -22.58
CA ALA A 140 -6.54 -5.64 -22.22
C ALA A 140 -6.58 -5.28 -20.73
N LEU A 141 -7.55 -5.82 -19.96
CA LEU A 141 -7.70 -5.53 -18.54
C LEU A 141 -6.70 -6.31 -17.68
N VAL A 142 -6.05 -5.60 -16.78
CA VAL A 142 -5.27 -6.17 -15.67
C VAL A 142 -5.83 -5.61 -14.36
N SER A 143 -6.46 -6.46 -13.55
CA SER A 143 -6.93 -6.10 -12.21
C SER A 143 -5.79 -6.24 -11.21
N VAL A 144 -5.35 -5.14 -10.61
CA VAL A 144 -4.25 -5.10 -9.64
C VAL A 144 -4.81 -5.31 -8.24
N VAL A 145 -4.43 -6.41 -7.59
CA VAL A 145 -4.94 -6.82 -6.28
C VAL A 145 -4.04 -6.27 -5.17
N ARG A 146 -4.46 -5.18 -4.53
CA ARG A 146 -3.75 -4.56 -3.41
C ARG A 146 -4.34 -4.89 -2.05
N SER A 147 -5.59 -5.32 -2.03
CA SER A 147 -6.30 -5.76 -0.82
C SER A 147 -7.26 -6.89 -1.16
N ALA A 148 -7.72 -7.60 -0.14
CA ALA A 148 -8.79 -8.59 -0.26
C ALA A 148 -9.70 -8.50 0.96
N ALA A 149 -11.01 -8.67 0.74
CA ALA A 149 -12.00 -8.75 1.81
C ALA A 149 -11.68 -9.88 2.78
N ASP A 150 -11.25 -11.03 2.26
CA ASP A 150 -10.87 -12.20 3.04
C ASP A 150 -9.84 -11.88 4.15
N TRP A 151 -9.01 -10.85 3.95
CA TRP A 151 -7.99 -10.44 4.92
C TRP A 151 -8.40 -9.23 5.77
N HIS A 152 -9.14 -8.28 5.18
CA HIS A 152 -9.39 -6.98 5.81
C HIS A 152 -10.80 -6.84 6.38
N ALA A 153 -11.74 -7.64 5.90
CA ALA A 153 -13.14 -7.62 6.28
C ALA A 153 -13.76 -9.02 6.11
N PRO A 154 -13.25 -10.05 6.82
CA PRO A 154 -13.66 -11.45 6.60
C PRO A 154 -15.17 -11.67 6.85
N ASP A 155 -15.80 -10.82 7.67
CA ASP A 155 -17.24 -10.87 7.94
C ASP A 155 -18.10 -10.22 6.85
N ASP A 156 -17.48 -9.44 5.93
CA ASP A 156 -18.20 -8.82 4.81
C ASP A 156 -18.27 -9.77 3.61
N THR A 157 -19.15 -10.76 3.73
CA THR A 157 -19.36 -11.78 2.69
C THR A 157 -19.88 -11.21 1.37
N ALA A 158 -20.56 -10.07 1.39
CA ALA A 158 -21.05 -9.42 0.18
C ALA A 158 -19.88 -8.78 -0.60
N ARG A 159 -18.94 -8.15 0.09
CA ARG A 159 -17.72 -7.62 -0.48
C ARG A 159 -16.80 -8.75 -0.98
N ALA A 160 -16.60 -9.81 -0.20
CA ALA A 160 -15.80 -10.95 -0.62
C ALA A 160 -16.36 -11.56 -1.93
N ARG A 161 -17.67 -11.75 -2.04
CA ARG A 161 -18.31 -12.22 -3.27
C ARG A 161 -18.07 -11.26 -4.45
N TRP A 162 -18.23 -9.96 -4.25
CA TRP A 162 -17.95 -8.97 -5.27
C TRP A 162 -16.51 -9.08 -5.81
N GLU A 163 -15.55 -9.22 -4.91
CA GLU A 163 -14.13 -9.35 -5.26
C GLU A 163 -13.86 -10.65 -6.00
N HIS A 164 -14.31 -11.79 -5.48
CA HIS A 164 -14.12 -13.11 -6.11
C HIS A 164 -14.76 -13.19 -7.50
N ASP A 165 -16.01 -12.75 -7.63
CA ASP A 165 -16.73 -12.81 -8.91
C ASP A 165 -16.07 -11.87 -9.94
N GLY A 166 -15.66 -10.69 -9.51
CA GLY A 166 -15.00 -9.72 -10.38
C GLY A 166 -13.64 -10.19 -10.89
N LEU A 167 -12.82 -10.76 -10.01
CA LEU A 167 -11.52 -11.33 -10.39
C LEU A 167 -11.67 -12.51 -11.35
N ARG A 168 -12.62 -13.43 -11.09
CA ARG A 168 -12.94 -14.54 -12.03
C ARG A 168 -13.46 -14.01 -13.35
N ALA A 169 -14.32 -12.99 -13.35
CA ALA A 169 -14.83 -12.38 -14.57
C ALA A 169 -13.73 -11.72 -15.42
N THR A 170 -12.73 -11.12 -14.76
CA THR A 170 -11.54 -10.58 -15.44
C THR A 170 -10.82 -11.69 -16.22
N VAL A 171 -10.53 -12.81 -15.57
CA VAL A 171 -9.84 -13.94 -16.19
C VAL A 171 -10.70 -14.61 -17.28
N ALA A 172 -11.98 -14.81 -17.03
CA ALA A 172 -12.93 -15.36 -18.02
C ALA A 172 -13.06 -14.46 -19.27
N GLY A 173 -12.87 -13.15 -19.12
CA GLY A 173 -12.81 -12.20 -20.23
C GLY A 173 -11.49 -12.19 -21.00
N GLY A 174 -10.52 -13.01 -20.64
CA GLY A 174 -9.17 -13.04 -21.23
C GLY A 174 -8.21 -12.01 -20.61
N GLY A 175 -8.65 -11.25 -19.60
CA GLY A 175 -7.79 -10.34 -18.83
C GLY A 175 -6.89 -11.07 -17.85
N ARG A 176 -6.08 -10.32 -17.10
CA ARG A 176 -5.11 -10.86 -16.14
C ARG A 176 -5.27 -10.21 -14.77
N LEU A 177 -4.72 -10.86 -13.75
CA LEU A 177 -4.62 -10.32 -12.40
C LEU A 177 -3.17 -9.99 -12.10
N ALA A 178 -2.91 -8.86 -11.43
CA ALA A 178 -1.57 -8.51 -10.99
C ALA A 178 -1.44 -8.70 -9.48
N ALA A 179 -0.50 -9.56 -9.07
CA ALA A 179 -0.15 -9.81 -7.68
C ALA A 179 0.97 -8.86 -7.23
N ILE A 180 0.78 -8.19 -6.09
CA ILE A 180 1.73 -7.23 -5.55
C ILE A 180 2.77 -7.86 -4.60
N SER A 181 2.61 -9.15 -4.31
CA SER A 181 3.48 -9.96 -3.44
C SER A 181 3.26 -11.44 -3.73
N GLN A 182 4.15 -12.29 -3.23
CA GLN A 182 3.96 -13.74 -3.30
C GLN A 182 2.75 -14.18 -2.46
N ALA A 183 2.48 -13.52 -1.34
CA ALA A 183 1.29 -13.80 -0.54
C ALA A 183 0.00 -13.56 -1.33
N VAL A 184 -0.10 -12.44 -2.06
CA VAL A 184 -1.24 -12.17 -2.95
C VAL A 184 -1.31 -13.18 -4.09
N ARG A 185 -0.18 -13.55 -4.69
CA ARG A 185 -0.15 -14.58 -5.74
C ARG A 185 -0.68 -15.92 -5.21
N THR A 186 -0.23 -16.34 -4.03
CA THR A 186 -0.69 -17.58 -3.38
C THR A 186 -2.20 -17.53 -3.10
N HIS A 187 -2.70 -16.43 -2.54
CA HIS A 187 -4.13 -16.21 -2.33
C HIS A 187 -4.94 -16.39 -3.64
N LEU A 188 -4.51 -15.72 -4.70
CA LEU A 188 -5.20 -15.82 -6.00
C LEU A 188 -5.18 -17.23 -6.57
N THR A 189 -4.03 -17.92 -6.52
CA THR A 189 -3.88 -19.21 -7.18
C THR A 189 -4.36 -20.39 -6.34
N THR A 190 -4.13 -20.35 -5.03
CA THR A 190 -4.43 -21.48 -4.14
C THR A 190 -5.82 -21.36 -3.51
N GLU A 191 -6.18 -20.17 -3.01
CA GLU A 191 -7.44 -19.98 -2.30
C GLU A 191 -8.60 -19.67 -3.26
N LEU A 192 -8.37 -18.80 -4.27
CA LEU A 192 -9.40 -18.46 -5.27
C LEU A 192 -9.40 -19.37 -6.50
N GLY A 193 -8.40 -20.26 -6.64
CA GLY A 193 -8.30 -21.21 -7.76
C GLY A 193 -8.04 -20.56 -9.12
N ILE A 194 -7.47 -19.36 -9.15
CA ILE A 194 -7.11 -18.66 -10.40
C ILE A 194 -5.91 -19.36 -11.06
N PRO A 195 -5.98 -19.68 -12.37
CA PRO A 195 -4.84 -20.25 -13.07
C PRO A 195 -3.58 -19.36 -12.97
N GLY A 196 -2.44 -19.93 -12.61
CA GLY A 196 -1.19 -19.18 -12.44
C GLY A 196 -0.74 -18.43 -13.70
N SER A 197 -1.12 -18.94 -14.90
CA SER A 197 -0.89 -18.27 -16.20
C SER A 197 -1.67 -16.96 -16.36
N ALA A 198 -2.78 -16.79 -15.64
CA ALA A 198 -3.57 -15.56 -15.62
C ALA A 198 -3.05 -14.52 -14.60
N VAL A 199 -2.08 -14.89 -13.75
CA VAL A 199 -1.50 -14.00 -12.75
C VAL A 199 -0.13 -13.48 -13.20
N VAL A 200 0.03 -12.17 -13.24
CA VAL A 200 1.30 -11.47 -13.49
C VAL A 200 1.80 -10.81 -12.21
N ASP A 201 3.10 -10.57 -12.11
CA ASP A 201 3.66 -9.87 -10.95
C ASP A 201 3.70 -8.37 -11.19
N LEU A 202 3.27 -7.61 -10.19
CA LEU A 202 3.52 -6.18 -10.01
C LEU A 202 3.97 -5.98 -8.56
N ALA A 203 5.09 -6.59 -8.19
CA ALA A 203 5.56 -6.56 -6.82
C ALA A 203 5.64 -5.12 -6.30
N ASN A 204 5.12 -4.89 -5.09
CA ASN A 204 5.27 -3.61 -4.43
C ASN A 204 6.76 -3.27 -4.24
N GLY A 205 7.03 -1.99 -4.05
CA GLY A 205 8.39 -1.51 -3.85
C GLY A 205 8.40 -0.03 -3.47
N LEU A 206 9.58 0.54 -3.46
CA LEU A 206 9.81 1.97 -3.28
C LEU A 206 10.45 2.56 -4.53
N THR A 207 10.02 3.75 -4.92
CA THR A 207 10.66 4.55 -5.97
C THR A 207 12.04 5.03 -5.53
N ALA A 208 12.82 5.56 -6.45
CA ALA A 208 14.15 6.10 -6.12
C ALA A 208 14.07 7.21 -5.04
N SER A 209 13.08 8.10 -5.12
CA SER A 209 12.85 9.15 -4.12
C SER A 209 12.42 8.59 -2.76
N GLU A 210 11.60 7.56 -2.73
CA GLU A 210 11.16 6.91 -1.49
C GLU A 210 12.28 6.09 -0.83
N ARG A 211 13.25 5.60 -1.60
CA ARG A 211 14.44 4.89 -1.07
C ARG A 211 15.47 5.84 -0.45
N HIS A 212 15.39 7.12 -0.76
CA HIS A 212 16.25 8.17 -0.19
C HIS A 212 15.37 9.27 0.42
N PRO A 213 14.63 8.97 1.50
CA PRO A 213 13.72 9.92 2.11
C PRO A 213 14.51 11.12 2.67
N ALA A 214 13.93 12.32 2.48
CA ALA A 214 14.39 13.52 3.18
C ALA A 214 13.47 13.73 4.41
N PRO A 215 13.89 13.32 5.63
CA PRO A 215 13.03 13.40 6.79
C PRO A 215 12.88 14.84 7.28
N ASP A 216 11.65 15.24 7.61
CA ASP A 216 11.36 16.45 8.37
C ASP A 216 11.47 16.15 9.87
N LEU A 217 12.71 16.08 10.37
CA LEU A 217 12.97 15.79 11.80
C LEU A 217 12.37 16.84 12.75
N PRO A 218 12.39 18.15 12.46
CA PRO A 218 11.70 19.13 13.28
C PRO A 218 10.19 18.87 13.41
N ALA A 219 9.50 18.51 12.33
CA ALA A 219 8.09 18.16 12.39
C ALA A 219 7.86 16.85 13.11
N ALA A 220 8.69 15.84 12.89
CA ALA A 220 8.63 14.55 13.58
C ALA A 220 8.82 14.69 15.09
N SER A 221 9.83 15.48 15.52
CA SER A 221 10.10 15.69 16.95
C SER A 221 8.95 16.36 17.69
N ARG A 222 8.14 17.19 17.01
CA ARG A 222 6.92 17.78 17.61
C ARG A 222 5.82 16.77 17.92
N LEU A 223 5.87 15.56 17.31
CA LEU A 223 4.94 14.47 17.59
C LEU A 223 5.33 13.67 18.84
N LEU A 224 6.59 13.81 19.30
CA LEU A 224 7.10 13.00 20.41
C LEU A 224 6.79 13.65 21.75
N PRO A 225 6.25 12.89 22.73
CA PRO A 225 6.13 13.38 24.10
C PRO A 225 7.49 13.39 24.80
N PRO A 226 7.65 14.11 25.93
CA PRO A 226 8.87 14.09 26.74
C PRO A 226 9.32 12.69 27.15
N ALA A 227 8.39 11.76 27.36
CA ALA A 227 8.67 10.36 27.70
C ALA A 227 9.50 9.63 26.62
N ALA A 228 9.42 10.04 25.35
CA ALA A 228 10.18 9.47 24.25
C ALA A 228 11.66 9.93 24.20
N ALA A 229 12.07 10.85 25.05
CA ALA A 229 13.45 11.40 25.04
C ALA A 229 14.54 10.33 25.31
N GLY A 230 14.22 9.30 26.10
CA GLY A 230 15.12 8.18 26.38
C GLY A 230 15.12 7.08 25.30
N GLY A 231 14.37 7.26 24.23
CA GLY A 231 14.17 6.29 23.17
C GLY A 231 12.71 5.84 23.07
N PHE A 232 12.29 5.45 21.86
CA PHE A 232 10.91 4.98 21.64
C PHE A 232 10.82 3.86 20.61
N LEU A 233 9.82 2.98 20.81
CA LEU A 233 9.30 2.09 19.77
C LEU A 233 8.27 2.85 18.93
N LEU A 234 8.26 2.60 17.63
CA LEU A 234 7.28 3.16 16.72
C LEU A 234 6.40 2.06 16.13
N ALA A 235 5.08 2.24 16.17
CA ALA A 235 4.14 1.49 15.37
C ALA A 235 3.19 2.47 14.68
N TYR A 236 2.92 2.28 13.39
CA TYR A 236 2.01 3.16 12.67
C TYR A 236 1.22 2.46 11.59
N GLY A 237 0.09 3.02 11.24
CA GLY A 237 -0.77 2.55 10.17
C GLY A 237 -2.22 3.00 10.36
N ARG A 238 -3.10 2.50 9.49
CA ARG A 238 -4.53 2.76 9.61
C ARG A 238 -5.07 2.21 10.94
N ALA A 239 -5.95 2.95 11.59
CA ALA A 239 -6.65 2.50 12.78
C ALA A 239 -7.71 1.43 12.41
N ALA A 240 -7.25 0.19 12.26
CA ALA A 240 -8.09 -0.95 11.88
C ALA A 240 -7.65 -2.23 12.62
N PRO A 241 -8.58 -3.10 13.03
CA PRO A 241 -8.28 -4.30 13.84
C PRO A 241 -7.26 -5.24 13.19
N TYR A 242 -7.27 -5.37 11.87
CA TYR A 242 -6.31 -6.23 11.15
C TYR A 242 -4.85 -5.72 11.22
N LYS A 243 -4.63 -4.47 11.66
CA LYS A 243 -3.28 -3.93 11.92
C LYS A 243 -2.67 -4.42 13.24
N GLY A 244 -3.44 -5.12 14.06
CA GLY A 244 -2.94 -5.81 15.24
C GLY A 244 -2.44 -4.91 16.37
N PHE A 245 -2.88 -3.66 16.44
CA PHE A 245 -2.48 -2.75 17.50
C PHE A 245 -2.93 -3.25 18.89
N ASP A 246 -4.02 -4.00 18.96
CA ASP A 246 -4.43 -4.72 20.18
C ASP A 246 -3.37 -5.73 20.61
N ASP A 247 -2.82 -6.52 19.68
CA ASP A 247 -1.78 -7.51 19.95
C ASP A 247 -0.48 -6.84 20.42
N LEU A 248 -0.18 -5.64 19.90
CA LEU A 248 0.95 -4.85 20.38
C LEU A 248 0.73 -4.41 21.84
N LEU A 249 -0.45 -3.87 22.18
CA LEU A 249 -0.73 -3.47 23.56
C LEU A 249 -0.67 -4.66 24.52
N ASP A 250 -1.17 -5.83 24.12
CA ASP A 250 -1.06 -7.06 24.90
C ASP A 250 0.40 -7.52 25.06
N ALA A 251 1.20 -7.44 24.00
CA ALA A 251 2.61 -7.76 24.03
C ALA A 251 3.39 -6.84 24.99
N LEU A 252 3.10 -5.53 24.96
CA LEU A 252 3.70 -4.56 25.89
C LEU A 252 3.29 -4.87 27.35
N ALA A 253 2.01 -5.19 27.60
CA ALA A 253 1.52 -5.58 28.93
C ALA A 253 2.22 -6.87 29.43
N ILE A 254 2.43 -7.86 28.57
CA ILE A 254 3.18 -9.08 28.91
C ILE A 254 4.62 -8.76 29.30
N LEU A 255 5.30 -7.88 28.56
CA LEU A 255 6.68 -7.49 28.87
C LEU A 255 6.77 -6.67 30.16
N GLN A 256 5.85 -5.72 30.36
CA GLN A 256 5.72 -4.93 31.58
C GLN A 256 5.50 -5.84 32.80
N GLY A 257 4.59 -6.83 32.71
CA GLY A 257 4.33 -7.80 33.76
C GLY A 257 5.52 -8.71 34.09
N ARG A 258 6.47 -8.85 33.14
CA ARG A 258 7.75 -9.56 33.33
C ARG A 258 8.87 -8.66 33.86
N GLY A 259 8.62 -7.39 34.09
CA GLY A 259 9.63 -6.42 34.52
C GLY A 259 10.69 -6.11 33.48
N VAL A 260 10.41 -6.32 32.19
CA VAL A 260 11.33 -5.98 31.09
C VAL A 260 11.33 -4.45 30.90
N PRO A 261 12.49 -3.78 30.96
CA PRO A 261 12.56 -2.36 30.65
C PRO A 261 12.16 -2.11 29.19
N LEU A 262 11.15 -1.27 28.98
CA LEU A 262 10.65 -0.92 27.66
C LEU A 262 10.93 0.58 27.38
N PRO A 263 11.38 0.93 26.16
CA PRO A 263 11.32 2.32 25.73
C PRO A 263 9.87 2.75 25.56
N HIS A 264 9.61 4.06 25.64
CA HIS A 264 8.29 4.63 25.34
C HIS A 264 7.76 4.13 24.00
N THR A 265 6.45 3.89 23.85
CA THR A 265 5.88 3.48 22.58
C THR A 265 5.07 4.61 21.95
N VAL A 266 5.39 4.98 20.72
CA VAL A 266 4.60 5.89 19.89
C VAL A 266 3.75 5.04 18.93
N LEU A 267 2.45 5.04 19.15
CA LEU A 267 1.47 4.33 18.34
C LEU A 267 0.68 5.34 17.49
N ALA A 268 0.97 5.42 16.20
CA ALA A 268 0.19 6.25 15.27
C ALA A 268 -0.87 5.39 14.57
N ALA A 269 -2.03 5.24 15.21
CA ALA A 269 -3.21 4.57 14.65
C ALA A 269 -4.13 5.62 14.03
N VAL A 270 -3.95 5.88 12.72
CA VAL A 270 -4.52 7.07 12.08
C VAL A 270 -5.76 6.75 11.23
N THR A 271 -6.66 7.73 11.14
CA THR A 271 -7.77 7.78 10.18
C THR A 271 -7.71 9.10 9.42
N GLU A 272 -8.46 9.21 8.33
CA GLU A 272 -8.62 10.46 7.59
C GLU A 272 -9.70 11.34 8.20
N ASP A 273 -10.61 10.74 8.99
CA ASP A 273 -11.63 11.49 9.72
C ASP A 273 -10.97 12.25 10.88
N PRO A 274 -11.24 13.56 11.05
CA PRO A 274 -10.78 14.33 12.19
C PRO A 274 -11.30 13.82 13.55
N GLN A 275 -12.47 13.15 13.54
CA GLN A 275 -13.04 12.57 14.75
C GLN A 275 -12.44 11.21 15.05
N PRO A 276 -12.05 10.92 16.31
CA PRO A 276 -11.52 9.62 16.66
C PRO A 276 -12.53 8.50 16.43
N SER A 277 -12.11 7.49 15.66
CA SER A 277 -12.92 6.30 15.39
C SER A 277 -13.19 5.49 16.69
N GLN A 278 -14.20 4.62 16.64
CA GLN A 278 -14.47 3.70 17.75
C GLN A 278 -13.26 2.84 18.11
N TYR A 279 -12.50 2.42 17.09
CA TYR A 279 -11.29 1.62 17.32
C TYR A 279 -10.17 2.43 17.99
N GLN A 280 -9.96 3.68 17.61
CA GLN A 280 -9.01 4.57 18.29
C GLN A 280 -9.41 4.82 19.76
N GLN A 281 -10.70 5.04 20.02
CA GLN A 281 -11.23 5.17 21.38
C GLN A 281 -11.04 3.87 22.19
N HIS A 282 -11.21 2.71 21.55
CA HIS A 282 -10.92 1.40 22.17
C HIS A 282 -9.43 1.30 22.54
N LEU A 283 -8.51 1.61 21.64
CA LEU A 283 -7.07 1.61 21.92
C LEU A 283 -6.71 2.55 23.09
N ALA A 284 -7.26 3.77 23.11
CA ALA A 284 -7.04 4.74 24.19
C ALA A 284 -7.47 4.19 25.55
N ARG A 285 -8.66 3.55 25.63
CA ARG A 285 -9.12 2.90 26.86
C ARG A 285 -8.20 1.77 27.31
N ARG A 286 -7.70 0.95 26.38
CA ARG A 286 -6.78 -0.13 26.70
C ARG A 286 -5.43 0.36 27.23
N ILE A 287 -4.87 1.40 26.63
CA ILE A 287 -3.62 2.03 27.08
C ILE A 287 -3.79 2.53 28.52
N SER A 288 -4.88 3.26 28.78
CA SER A 288 -5.16 3.80 30.13
C SER A 288 -5.40 2.69 31.16
N ALA A 289 -6.23 1.70 30.85
CA ALA A 289 -6.55 0.61 31.76
C ALA A 289 -5.32 -0.27 32.10
N GLY A 290 -4.44 -0.48 31.10
CA GLY A 290 -3.19 -1.23 31.25
C GLY A 290 -2.04 -0.41 31.85
N GLN A 291 -2.22 0.88 32.08
CA GLN A 291 -1.18 1.83 32.50
C GLN A 291 0.10 1.68 31.64
N LEU A 292 -0.09 1.50 30.34
CA LEU A 292 0.99 1.29 29.39
C LEU A 292 1.67 2.63 29.03
N ASP A 293 3.01 2.61 28.95
CA ASP A 293 3.79 3.77 28.52
C ASP A 293 3.72 3.97 26.99
N VAL A 294 2.52 4.39 26.52
CA VAL A 294 2.18 4.53 25.10
C VAL A 294 1.54 5.89 24.84
N THR A 295 2.05 6.60 23.84
CA THR A 295 1.36 7.77 23.25
C THR A 295 0.61 7.34 22.00
N LEU A 296 -0.71 7.57 21.97
CA LEU A 296 -1.56 7.31 20.82
C LEU A 296 -1.72 8.58 19.97
N LEU A 297 -1.24 8.53 18.72
CA LEU A 297 -1.49 9.56 17.71
C LEU A 297 -2.66 9.11 16.84
N THR A 298 -3.73 9.89 16.81
CA THR A 298 -4.97 9.54 16.10
C THR A 298 -5.14 10.28 14.77
N ALA A 299 -4.52 11.46 14.63
CA ALA A 299 -4.57 12.25 13.41
C ALA A 299 -3.47 11.85 12.42
N TYR A 300 -3.82 11.83 11.14
CA TYR A 300 -2.81 11.63 10.09
C TYR A 300 -1.79 12.77 10.08
N SER A 301 -0.53 12.41 10.01
CA SER A 301 0.57 13.36 9.79
C SER A 301 1.65 12.72 8.91
N PRO A 302 2.08 13.36 7.83
CA PRO A 302 3.21 12.88 7.02
C PRO A 302 4.52 12.80 7.81
N ALA A 303 4.64 13.59 8.88
CA ALA A 303 5.82 13.61 9.76
C ALA A 303 6.02 12.29 10.55
N VAL A 304 4.99 11.45 10.69
CA VAL A 304 5.11 10.12 11.32
C VAL A 304 6.17 9.27 10.61
N ARG A 305 6.25 9.31 9.29
CA ARG A 305 7.30 8.59 8.54
C ARG A 305 8.70 9.09 8.83
N SER A 306 8.85 10.38 9.09
CA SER A 306 10.15 10.95 9.45
C SER A 306 10.69 10.46 10.79
N LEU A 307 9.81 9.92 11.67
CA LEU A 307 10.22 9.22 12.90
C LEU A 307 11.09 7.99 12.63
N LEU A 308 10.99 7.37 11.45
CA LEU A 308 11.85 6.26 11.04
C LEU A 308 13.34 6.64 10.98
N SER A 309 13.64 7.93 10.77
CA SER A 309 15.02 8.46 10.76
C SER A 309 15.38 9.18 12.05
N HIS A 310 14.52 9.11 13.08
CA HIS A 310 14.77 9.84 14.33
C HIS A 310 15.86 9.15 15.15
N PRO A 311 16.86 9.89 15.71
CA PRO A 311 18.00 9.30 16.42
C PRO A 311 17.62 8.52 17.70
N HIS A 312 16.47 8.84 18.29
CA HIS A 312 15.97 8.13 19.48
C HIS A 312 15.04 6.95 19.15
N LEU A 313 14.90 6.56 17.88
CA LEU A 313 14.12 5.38 17.51
C LEU A 313 14.83 4.11 18.00
N ALA A 314 14.18 3.39 18.92
CA ALA A 314 14.69 2.13 19.46
C ALA A 314 14.26 0.91 18.61
N GLY A 315 13.23 1.05 17.79
CA GLY A 315 12.77 0.02 16.87
C GLY A 315 11.38 0.31 16.30
N ILE A 316 11.05 -0.38 15.21
CA ILE A 316 9.74 -0.29 14.54
C ILE A 316 8.99 -1.61 14.71
N VAL A 317 7.71 -1.55 15.11
CA VAL A 317 6.86 -2.74 15.29
C VAL A 317 5.71 -2.70 14.27
N VAL A 318 5.56 -3.78 13.50
CA VAL A 318 4.47 -3.97 12.52
C VAL A 318 3.65 -5.19 12.93
N PRO A 319 2.66 -5.03 13.82
CA PRO A 319 1.97 -6.13 14.46
C PRO A 319 0.79 -6.70 13.64
N SER A 320 0.72 -6.42 12.33
CA SER A 320 -0.43 -6.72 11.49
C SER A 320 -0.85 -8.20 11.57
N ARG A 321 -2.16 -8.44 11.66
CA ARG A 321 -2.77 -9.78 11.56
C ARG A 321 -2.94 -10.21 10.11
N ALA A 322 -3.08 -9.22 9.21
CA ALA A 322 -3.17 -9.42 7.77
C ALA A 322 -2.46 -8.26 7.05
N GLU A 323 -1.62 -8.59 6.08
CA GLU A 323 -0.88 -7.59 5.31
C GLU A 323 -0.58 -8.11 3.89
N PRO A 324 -1.20 -7.55 2.84
CA PRO A 324 -0.99 -8.03 1.47
C PRO A 324 0.46 -7.93 0.99
N ALA A 325 1.17 -6.84 1.32
CA ALA A 325 2.54 -6.62 0.86
C ALA A 325 3.49 -6.03 1.92
N GLY A 326 2.98 -5.16 2.82
CA GLY A 326 3.78 -4.57 3.89
C GLY A 326 4.83 -3.55 3.44
N ARG A 327 4.41 -2.30 3.24
CA ARG A 327 5.36 -1.21 2.88
C ARG A 327 6.24 -0.75 4.05
N ILE A 328 5.73 -0.83 5.28
CA ILE A 328 6.39 -0.24 6.45
C ILE A 328 7.82 -0.79 6.67
N PRO A 329 8.10 -2.10 6.58
CA PRO A 329 9.47 -2.59 6.64
C PRO A 329 10.38 -2.03 5.55
N LEU A 330 9.88 -1.86 4.32
CA LEU A 330 10.66 -1.27 3.23
C LEU A 330 11.00 0.20 3.52
N GLU A 331 10.02 0.97 4.00
CA GLU A 331 10.20 2.37 4.42
C GLU A 331 11.21 2.47 5.59
N ALA A 332 11.15 1.54 6.54
CA ALA A 332 12.10 1.45 7.65
C ALA A 332 13.53 1.21 7.17
N PHE A 333 13.76 0.23 6.28
CA PHE A 333 15.08 -0.05 5.73
C PHE A 333 15.62 1.13 4.92
N ALA A 334 14.79 1.80 4.14
CA ALA A 334 15.17 3.00 3.39
C ALA A 334 15.60 4.14 4.32
N ALA A 335 14.85 4.37 5.38
CA ALA A 335 15.12 5.41 6.38
C ALA A 335 16.30 5.09 7.33
N GLY A 336 16.78 3.84 7.34
CA GLY A 336 17.83 3.40 8.25
C GLY A 336 17.33 2.96 9.62
N ALA A 337 16.03 2.70 9.77
CA ALA A 337 15.45 2.22 11.01
C ALA A 337 15.79 0.75 11.26
N SER A 338 16.24 0.44 12.46
CA SER A 338 16.53 -0.91 12.95
C SER A 338 16.49 -0.91 14.47
N PRO A 339 16.00 -1.99 15.13
CA PRO A 339 15.47 -3.22 14.52
C PRO A 339 14.07 -3.05 13.93
N VAL A 340 13.74 -3.87 12.93
CA VAL A 340 12.38 -4.04 12.43
C VAL A 340 11.79 -5.32 13.03
N ILE A 341 10.67 -5.18 13.71
CA ILE A 341 9.92 -6.27 14.33
C ILE A 341 8.57 -6.37 13.61
N ALA A 342 8.25 -7.51 13.01
CA ALA A 342 6.98 -7.68 12.31
C ALA A 342 6.39 -9.06 12.55
N THR A 343 5.07 -9.17 12.37
CA THR A 343 4.45 -10.48 12.26
C THR A 343 4.76 -11.11 10.90
N SER A 344 4.62 -12.43 10.80
CA SER A 344 4.73 -13.15 9.52
C SER A 344 3.44 -13.12 8.69
N ALA A 345 2.59 -12.10 8.86
CA ALA A 345 1.33 -11.97 8.14
C ALA A 345 1.57 -11.63 6.66
N GLY A 346 1.12 -12.51 5.77
CA GLY A 346 1.14 -12.26 4.32
C GLY A 346 2.50 -11.78 3.80
N GLY A 347 2.52 -10.65 3.10
CA GLY A 347 3.74 -10.08 2.51
C GLY A 347 4.78 -9.59 3.53
N LEU A 348 4.46 -9.47 4.82
CA LEU A 348 5.48 -9.18 5.84
C LEU A 348 6.51 -10.29 5.97
N ALA A 349 6.11 -11.56 5.80
CA ALA A 349 7.03 -12.69 5.81
C ALA A 349 8.07 -12.64 4.69
N GLU A 350 7.79 -11.90 3.61
CA GLU A 350 8.70 -11.73 2.47
C GLU A 350 9.77 -10.65 2.74
N THR A 351 9.50 -9.73 3.67
CA THR A 351 10.34 -8.56 3.96
C THR A 351 11.06 -8.67 5.30
N VAL A 352 10.42 -9.28 6.31
CA VAL A 352 10.99 -9.45 7.65
C VAL A 352 11.16 -10.93 7.96
N THR A 353 12.37 -11.42 7.76
CA THR A 353 12.77 -12.80 8.04
C THR A 353 13.58 -12.82 9.32
N GLU A 354 13.21 -13.71 10.26
CA GLU A 354 13.86 -13.86 11.57
C GLU A 354 15.38 -13.99 11.44
N GLY A 355 16.10 -13.12 12.15
CA GLY A 355 17.55 -13.10 12.20
C GLY A 355 18.26 -12.76 10.88
N GLN A 356 17.53 -12.45 9.80
CA GLN A 356 18.09 -12.04 8.50
C GLN A 356 17.89 -10.55 8.23
N THR A 357 16.63 -10.09 8.24
CA THR A 357 16.26 -8.69 8.00
C THR A 357 15.55 -8.04 9.19
N GLY A 358 15.19 -8.79 10.21
CA GLY A 358 14.53 -8.31 11.41
C GLY A 358 14.14 -9.45 12.35
N TYR A 359 13.15 -9.17 13.19
CA TYR A 359 12.60 -10.12 14.16
C TYR A 359 11.15 -10.42 13.81
N SER A 360 10.83 -11.72 13.72
CA SER A 360 9.52 -12.18 13.28
C SER A 360 8.68 -12.69 14.45
N ALA A 361 7.37 -12.47 14.38
CA ALA A 361 6.37 -12.99 15.32
C ALA A 361 5.22 -13.66 14.58
N ARG A 362 4.48 -14.56 15.23
CA ARG A 362 3.24 -15.10 14.65
C ARG A 362 2.14 -14.05 14.67
N PRO A 363 1.32 -13.93 13.59
CA PRO A 363 0.16 -13.05 13.57
C PRO A 363 -0.86 -13.44 14.66
N ALA A 364 -1.56 -12.45 15.22
CA ALA A 364 -2.56 -12.63 16.27
C ALA A 364 -2.05 -13.42 17.50
N ASP A 365 -0.75 -13.30 17.79
CA ASP A 365 -0.09 -13.96 18.94
C ASP A 365 0.72 -12.92 19.74
N PRO A 366 0.12 -12.26 20.74
CA PRO A 366 0.78 -11.26 21.57
C PRO A 366 2.02 -11.80 22.30
N ALA A 367 2.03 -13.08 22.71
CA ALA A 367 3.17 -13.68 23.39
C ALA A 367 4.37 -13.87 22.45
N SER A 368 4.10 -14.28 21.20
CA SER A 368 5.11 -14.33 20.14
C SER A 368 5.66 -12.95 19.82
N LEU A 369 4.78 -11.93 19.73
CA LEU A 369 5.19 -10.54 19.49
C LEU A 369 6.01 -9.98 20.65
N ALA A 370 5.62 -10.21 21.90
CA ALA A 370 6.40 -9.85 23.09
C ALA A 370 7.80 -10.46 23.05
N SER A 371 7.91 -11.74 22.69
CA SER A 371 9.20 -12.42 22.57
C SER A 371 10.07 -11.81 21.47
N ALA A 372 9.49 -11.43 20.31
CA ALA A 372 10.22 -10.78 19.23
C ALA A 372 10.70 -9.37 19.62
N VAL A 373 9.85 -8.57 20.29
CA VAL A 373 10.23 -7.26 20.82
C VAL A 373 11.36 -7.39 21.83
N HIS A 374 11.27 -8.35 22.76
CA HIS A 374 12.32 -8.56 23.77
C HIS A 374 13.65 -8.95 23.12
N ARG A 375 13.67 -9.90 22.16
CA ARG A 375 14.91 -10.26 21.45
C ARG A 375 15.51 -9.07 20.73
N ALA A 376 14.67 -8.27 20.06
CA ALA A 376 15.10 -7.08 19.34
C ALA A 376 15.74 -6.04 20.27
N LEU A 377 15.14 -5.76 21.43
CA LEU A 377 15.68 -4.78 22.39
C LEU A 377 16.93 -5.29 23.12
N ALA A 378 17.08 -6.60 23.28
CA ALA A 378 18.26 -7.22 23.94
C ALA A 378 19.44 -7.42 22.98
N ALA A 379 19.23 -7.29 21.68
CA ALA A 379 20.27 -7.53 20.69
C ALA A 379 21.33 -6.42 20.65
N PRO A 380 22.61 -6.76 20.41
CA PRO A 380 23.67 -5.75 20.35
C PRO A 380 23.56 -4.88 19.10
N PRO A 381 24.08 -3.62 19.11
CA PRO A 381 24.03 -2.72 17.96
C PRO A 381 24.65 -3.30 16.67
N ALA A 382 25.65 -4.16 16.78
CA ALA A 382 26.26 -4.82 15.62
C ALA A 382 25.27 -5.75 14.89
N GLU A 383 24.37 -6.42 15.64
CA GLU A 383 23.33 -7.24 15.03
C GLU A 383 22.29 -6.35 14.32
N HIS A 384 21.84 -5.25 14.93
CA HIS A 384 20.94 -4.31 14.29
C HIS A 384 21.52 -3.75 12.98
N ALA A 385 22.83 -3.39 12.99
CA ALA A 385 23.51 -2.91 11.79
C ALA A 385 23.56 -3.98 10.68
N ARG A 386 23.80 -5.24 11.05
CA ARG A 386 23.81 -6.37 10.12
C ARG A 386 22.44 -6.62 9.50
N LEU A 387 21.38 -6.62 10.32
CA LEU A 387 19.98 -6.79 9.88
C LEU A 387 19.55 -5.66 8.95
N LEU A 388 19.86 -4.41 9.31
CA LEU A 388 19.59 -3.24 8.46
C LEU A 388 20.31 -3.33 7.12
N GLN A 389 21.58 -3.73 7.09
CA GLN A 389 22.32 -3.87 5.85
C GLN A 389 21.70 -4.96 4.95
N ALA A 390 21.24 -6.07 5.52
CA ALA A 390 20.55 -7.12 4.78
C ALA A 390 19.20 -6.63 4.25
N GLY A 391 18.43 -5.89 5.06
CA GLY A 391 17.16 -5.27 4.63
C GLY A 391 17.35 -4.26 3.50
N ARG A 392 18.41 -3.44 3.55
CA ARG A 392 18.75 -2.49 2.47
C ARG A 392 19.18 -3.20 1.17
N ARG A 393 19.94 -4.27 1.25
CA ARG A 393 20.26 -5.10 0.07
C ARG A 393 19.01 -5.69 -0.54
N MET A 394 18.15 -6.32 0.27
CA MET A 394 16.87 -6.86 -0.19
C MET A 394 16.00 -5.79 -0.85
N LEU A 395 15.92 -4.58 -0.25
CA LEU A 395 15.19 -3.44 -0.82
C LEU A 395 15.73 -3.07 -2.22
N ALA A 396 17.04 -3.00 -2.39
CA ALA A 396 17.69 -2.69 -3.66
C ALA A 396 17.46 -3.78 -4.72
N ASP A 397 17.57 -5.05 -4.31
CA ASP A 397 17.57 -6.18 -5.24
C ASP A 397 16.15 -6.59 -5.70
N ARG A 398 15.13 -6.42 -4.83
CA ARG A 398 13.80 -6.98 -5.07
C ARG A 398 12.66 -5.96 -5.05
N TYR A 399 12.88 -4.81 -4.43
CA TYR A 399 11.82 -3.83 -4.16
C TYR A 399 12.09 -2.46 -4.79
N ASP A 400 12.91 -2.41 -5.86
CA ASP A 400 12.97 -1.25 -6.75
C ASP A 400 11.70 -1.19 -7.59
N TYR A 401 10.84 -0.21 -7.28
CA TYR A 401 9.53 -0.15 -7.91
C TYR A 401 9.61 0.21 -9.39
N THR A 402 10.65 0.92 -9.83
CA THR A 402 10.88 1.22 -11.26
C THR A 402 11.16 -0.07 -12.03
N VAL A 403 11.99 -0.94 -11.48
CA VAL A 403 12.27 -2.26 -12.07
C VAL A 403 11.01 -3.12 -12.11
N ASN A 404 10.24 -3.15 -11.02
CA ASN A 404 9.03 -3.97 -10.92
C ASN A 404 7.93 -3.51 -11.89
N VAL A 405 7.70 -2.20 -12.02
CA VAL A 405 6.75 -1.64 -13.00
C VAL A 405 7.23 -1.87 -14.43
N SER A 406 8.53 -1.72 -14.70
CA SER A 406 9.10 -2.00 -16.02
C SER A 406 8.90 -3.48 -16.41
N ALA A 407 9.19 -4.41 -15.51
CA ALA A 407 8.97 -5.84 -15.72
C ALA A 407 7.50 -6.18 -15.94
N PHE A 408 6.61 -5.56 -15.16
CA PHE A 408 5.16 -5.69 -15.35
C PHE A 408 4.73 -5.20 -16.74
N LEU A 409 5.12 -4.00 -17.15
CA LEU A 409 4.78 -3.44 -18.46
C LEU A 409 5.36 -4.25 -19.60
N ALA A 410 6.61 -4.77 -19.47
CA ALA A 410 7.22 -5.65 -20.45
C ALA A 410 6.40 -6.92 -20.69
N ARG A 411 5.71 -7.41 -19.67
CA ARG A 411 4.85 -8.60 -19.75
C ARG A 411 3.40 -8.27 -20.16
N ALA A 412 2.87 -7.15 -19.69
CA ALA A 412 1.48 -6.77 -19.92
C ALA A 412 1.28 -6.01 -21.23
N ALA A 413 2.20 -5.13 -21.59
CA ALA A 413 2.13 -4.24 -22.75
C ALA A 413 3.54 -3.86 -23.25
N PRO A 414 4.32 -4.81 -23.78
CA PRO A 414 5.72 -4.56 -24.22
C PRO A 414 5.82 -3.43 -25.23
N TRP A 415 4.77 -3.19 -25.99
CA TRP A 415 4.66 -2.11 -26.95
C TRP A 415 4.61 -0.70 -26.31
N ALA A 416 4.30 -0.61 -25.02
CA ALA A 416 4.18 0.66 -24.30
C ALA A 416 5.52 1.17 -23.76
N LEU A 417 6.54 0.32 -23.68
CA LEU A 417 7.84 0.69 -23.11
C LEU A 417 8.74 1.42 -24.13
N ARG A 418 9.49 2.38 -23.61
CA ARG A 418 10.65 2.91 -24.36
C ARG A 418 11.62 1.78 -24.65
N THR A 419 11.96 1.56 -25.90
CA THR A 419 13.12 0.72 -26.22
C THR A 419 14.36 1.46 -25.75
N CYS A 420 15.13 0.85 -24.82
CA CYS A 420 16.50 1.31 -24.62
C CYS A 420 17.23 1.18 -25.96
N GLN A 421 17.47 2.30 -26.62
CA GLN A 421 18.52 2.29 -27.64
C GLN A 421 19.80 1.97 -26.89
N SER A 422 20.35 0.78 -27.13
CA SER A 422 21.71 0.45 -26.73
C SER A 422 22.63 1.53 -27.28
N ALA A 423 23.16 2.36 -26.33
CA ALA A 423 24.20 3.32 -26.63
C ALA A 423 25.52 2.60 -26.89
#